data_46a9e01a262c4f98850475913f8a58bf
#
_entry.id   46a9e01a262c4f98850475913f8a58bf
#
_cell.length_a   1.000
_cell.length_b   1.000
_cell.length_c   1.000
_cell.angle_alpha   90.00
_cell.angle_beta   90.00
_cell.angle_gamma   90.00
#
_symmetry.space_group_name_H-M   'P 1'
#
loop_
_entity.id
_entity.type
_entity.pdbx_description
1 polymer ?
#
loop_
_entity_poly.entity_id
_entity_poly.type
_entity_poly.pdbx_seq_one_letter_code
_entity_poly.pdbx_strand_id
1 'polypeptide(L)'
;MSVNIPKGFTGFTQRHKAAEEWDKTIVAISPYRLTDLVLPEPQSIAPQKGEKIEEQAFKIRLAHSSERVSSASMLVQRKYAGRGYKANDFQKAPERITLMASQNDKVIGTLTLGLDTPHGLLVEELYKQEIDALRQAGRKVCELTKLAVDQTHGSKHILASLFHIAYIYGRVMQGYTDVVIEVNPRHAAFYKRMLGFTDFGAERICTRVNAPAVLLRLELDYVDQQIELLGGKTESAPGERSLYPYFFSKTDEIGITNRVTHGT
;
A
#
# COMPACT_ATOMS: atom_id res chain seq x y z
N MET A 1 40.40 12.98 -14.93
CA MET A 1 39.89 12.65 -13.57
C MET A 1 38.65 11.82 -13.76
N SER A 2 38.74 10.50 -13.54
CA SER A 2 37.64 9.56 -13.75
C SER A 2 36.82 9.53 -12.50
N VAL A 3 35.51 9.87 -12.61
CA VAL A 3 34.58 9.80 -11.52
C VAL A 3 34.05 8.34 -11.42
N ASN A 4 34.38 7.71 -10.32
CA ASN A 4 33.97 6.34 -9.99
C ASN A 4 32.51 6.33 -9.58
N ILE A 5 31.62 5.79 -10.43
CA ILE A 5 30.20 5.56 -10.10
C ILE A 5 30.14 4.27 -9.28
N PRO A 6 29.55 4.27 -8.08
CA PRO A 6 29.41 3.04 -7.31
C PRO A 6 28.40 2.10 -7.99
N LYS A 7 28.87 0.94 -8.39
CA LYS A 7 28.06 -0.20 -8.86
C LYS A 7 27.25 -0.77 -7.69
N GLY A 8 26.07 -0.25 -7.45
CA GLY A 8 25.18 -0.64 -6.35
C GLY A 8 23.83 -1.20 -6.74
N PHE A 9 23.64 -1.69 -7.97
CA PHE A 9 22.33 -2.17 -8.44
C PHE A 9 22.33 -3.58 -9.04
N THR A 10 23.40 -4.37 -8.86
CA THR A 10 23.47 -5.74 -9.39
C THR A 10 22.96 -6.83 -8.44
N GLY A 11 22.42 -6.46 -7.27
CA GLY A 11 21.88 -7.41 -6.29
C GLY A 11 20.50 -8.00 -6.64
N PHE A 12 19.77 -7.42 -7.58
CA PHE A 12 18.41 -7.88 -7.94
C PHE A 12 18.38 -9.01 -8.99
N THR A 13 19.46 -9.22 -9.73
CA THR A 13 19.48 -10.19 -10.84
C THR A 13 20.08 -11.56 -10.49
N GLN A 14 20.63 -11.74 -9.30
CA GLN A 14 21.31 -13.01 -8.94
C GLN A 14 20.54 -13.95 -8.02
N ARG A 15 19.25 -13.68 -7.69
CA ARG A 15 18.45 -14.56 -6.84
C ARG A 15 17.35 -15.33 -7.59
N HIS A 16 17.65 -15.89 -8.76
CA HIS A 16 16.72 -16.80 -9.45
C HIS A 16 16.58 -18.17 -8.78
N LYS A 17 17.24 -18.44 -7.65
CA LYS A 17 17.04 -19.67 -6.85
C LYS A 17 16.11 -19.51 -5.65
N ALA A 18 15.60 -18.32 -5.40
CA ALA A 18 14.70 -18.03 -4.27
C ALA A 18 13.28 -17.67 -4.72
N ALA A 19 12.77 -18.25 -5.81
CA ALA A 19 11.37 -18.04 -6.24
C ALA A 19 10.35 -18.44 -5.15
N GLU A 20 10.73 -19.34 -4.23
CA GLU A 20 9.91 -19.75 -3.08
C GLU A 20 10.02 -18.78 -1.89
N GLU A 21 11.10 -18.03 -1.78
CA GLU A 21 11.36 -17.16 -0.61
C GLU A 21 10.55 -15.87 -0.65
N TRP A 22 10.24 -15.36 -1.84
CA TRP A 22 9.39 -14.16 -2.03
C TRP A 22 7.90 -14.43 -1.87
N ASP A 23 7.53 -15.69 -1.66
CA ASP A 23 6.17 -16.14 -1.39
C ASP A 23 5.78 -15.93 0.09
N LYS A 24 6.74 -15.53 0.92
CA LYS A 24 6.53 -15.33 2.35
C LYS A 24 5.54 -14.20 2.62
N THR A 25 4.72 -14.43 3.62
CA THR A 25 3.82 -13.41 4.18
C THR A 25 4.65 -12.29 4.79
N ILE A 26 4.45 -11.04 4.35
CA ILE A 26 5.11 -9.86 4.92
C ILE A 26 4.60 -9.65 6.35
N VAL A 27 3.28 -9.71 6.52
CA VAL A 27 2.60 -9.56 7.81
C VAL A 27 1.40 -10.49 7.85
N ALA A 28 1.24 -11.21 8.96
CA ALA A 28 0.00 -11.84 9.34
C ALA A 28 -0.58 -11.03 10.50
N ILE A 29 -1.78 -10.50 10.33
CA ILE A 29 -2.47 -9.70 11.33
C ILE A 29 -3.52 -10.58 11.97
N SER A 30 -3.34 -10.84 13.26
CA SER A 30 -4.34 -11.41 14.15
C SER A 30 -4.92 -10.29 15.01
N PRO A 31 -6.17 -10.37 15.47
CA PRO A 31 -6.73 -9.43 16.43
C PRO A 31 -5.99 -9.45 17.79
N TYR A 32 -5.18 -10.46 18.04
CA TYR A 32 -4.30 -10.53 19.19
C TYR A 32 -2.90 -10.05 18.82
N ARG A 33 -2.35 -9.14 19.64
CA ARG A 33 -1.08 -8.43 19.51
C ARG A 33 0.01 -9.21 18.76
N LEU A 34 0.77 -8.52 17.92
CA LEU A 34 1.95 -9.01 17.16
C LEU A 34 3.06 -9.67 18.02
N THR A 35 2.91 -9.75 19.33
CA THR A 35 3.86 -10.38 20.24
C THR A 35 3.94 -11.91 20.14
N ASP A 36 2.93 -12.56 19.54
CA ASP A 36 2.90 -14.03 19.43
C ASP A 36 3.09 -14.47 17.98
N LEU A 37 4.32 -14.47 17.51
CA LEU A 37 4.73 -14.92 16.17
C LEU A 37 4.75 -16.45 16.02
N VAL A 38 4.13 -17.20 16.92
CA VAL A 38 3.88 -18.64 16.77
C VAL A 38 2.40 -18.81 16.49
N LEU A 39 2.04 -18.97 15.22
CA LEU A 39 0.67 -19.26 14.81
C LEU A 39 0.32 -20.70 15.18
N PRO A 40 -0.58 -20.98 16.13
CA PRO A 40 -1.28 -22.26 16.15
C PRO A 40 -2.25 -22.29 14.94
N GLU A 41 -2.32 -23.42 14.26
CA GLU A 41 -3.35 -23.65 13.24
C GLU A 41 -4.73 -23.47 13.87
N PRO A 42 -5.69 -22.81 13.21
CA PRO A 42 -7.04 -22.63 13.77
C PRO A 42 -7.74 -23.98 13.85
N GLN A 43 -7.91 -24.49 15.06
CA GLN A 43 -8.88 -25.54 15.31
C GLN A 43 -10.29 -24.94 15.14
N SER A 44 -11.09 -25.57 14.29
CA SER A 44 -12.48 -25.18 14.04
C SER A 44 -13.31 -25.37 15.32
N ILE A 45 -13.57 -24.28 16.04
CA ILE A 45 -14.55 -24.24 17.11
C ILE A 45 -15.78 -23.52 16.57
N ALA A 46 -16.92 -24.19 16.64
CA ALA A 46 -18.22 -23.63 16.25
C ALA A 46 -18.56 -22.42 17.13
N PRO A 47 -19.08 -21.30 16.58
CA PRO A 47 -19.32 -20.08 17.33
C PRO A 47 -20.43 -20.28 18.35
N GLN A 48 -20.14 -19.95 19.62
CA GLN A 48 -21.15 -19.85 20.66
C GLN A 48 -21.89 -18.50 20.55
N LYS A 49 -23.18 -18.52 20.70
CA LYS A 49 -24.10 -17.39 20.56
C LYS A 49 -23.78 -16.32 21.61
N GLY A 50 -23.17 -15.19 21.18
CA GLY A 50 -22.88 -14.04 22.06
C GLY A 50 -21.47 -13.48 21.99
N GLU A 51 -20.55 -14.10 21.23
CA GLU A 51 -19.19 -13.59 21.07
C GLU A 51 -19.13 -12.44 20.04
N LYS A 52 -18.39 -11.39 20.43
CA LYS A 52 -17.97 -10.33 19.48
C LYS A 52 -17.39 -11.00 18.24
N ILE A 53 -17.89 -10.58 17.06
CA ILE A 53 -17.36 -11.04 15.78
C ILE A 53 -15.83 -10.87 15.82
N GLU A 54 -15.10 -11.99 15.90
CA GLU A 54 -13.66 -12.00 15.83
C GLU A 54 -13.26 -11.37 14.50
N GLU A 55 -12.51 -10.27 14.54
CA GLU A 55 -11.85 -9.72 13.35
C GLU A 55 -10.93 -10.80 12.80
N GLN A 56 -11.33 -11.42 11.70
CA GLN A 56 -10.61 -12.55 11.12
C GLN A 56 -9.22 -12.10 10.68
N ALA A 57 -8.20 -12.88 11.02
CA ALA A 57 -6.83 -12.62 10.62
C ALA A 57 -6.68 -12.55 9.10
N PHE A 58 -5.87 -11.63 8.60
CA PHE A 58 -5.52 -11.52 7.19
C PHE A 58 -4.00 -11.44 7.03
N LYS A 59 -3.52 -11.78 5.83
CA LYS A 59 -2.09 -11.79 5.50
C LYS A 59 -1.82 -10.77 4.39
N ILE A 60 -0.71 -10.04 4.48
CA ILE A 60 -0.25 -9.19 3.39
C ILE A 60 0.97 -9.79 2.73
N ARG A 61 0.93 -9.86 1.41
CA ARG A 61 1.97 -10.43 0.54
C ARG A 61 2.21 -9.54 -0.66
N LEU A 62 3.36 -9.72 -1.31
CA LEU A 62 3.60 -9.17 -2.63
C LEU A 62 2.93 -10.04 -3.70
N ALA A 63 2.34 -9.39 -4.72
CA ALA A 63 1.77 -10.08 -5.87
C ALA A 63 2.86 -10.32 -6.93
N HIS A 64 3.76 -11.28 -6.70
CA HIS A 64 4.86 -11.60 -7.62
C HIS A 64 4.55 -12.71 -8.61
N SER A 65 3.79 -13.74 -8.19
CA SER A 65 3.41 -14.83 -9.10
C SER A 65 2.33 -14.39 -10.08
N SER A 66 2.29 -15.03 -11.26
CA SER A 66 1.26 -14.74 -12.28
C SER A 66 -0.15 -14.99 -11.75
N GLU A 67 -0.32 -16.00 -10.91
CA GLU A 67 -1.60 -16.33 -10.28
C GLU A 67 -2.06 -15.25 -9.30
N ARG A 68 -1.14 -14.73 -8.45
CA ARG A 68 -1.45 -13.64 -7.52
C ARG A 68 -1.72 -12.33 -8.22
N VAL A 69 -0.96 -12.01 -9.26
CA VAL A 69 -1.22 -10.85 -10.11
C VAL A 69 -2.60 -10.97 -10.74
N SER A 70 -2.98 -12.14 -11.25
CA SER A 70 -4.31 -12.40 -11.80
C SER A 70 -5.41 -12.23 -10.73
N SER A 71 -5.23 -12.82 -9.56
CA SER A 71 -6.20 -12.70 -8.45
C SER A 71 -6.38 -11.27 -7.97
N ALA A 72 -5.29 -10.51 -7.87
CA ALA A 72 -5.33 -9.08 -7.56
C ALA A 72 -6.04 -8.28 -8.65
N SER A 73 -5.74 -8.56 -9.94
CA SER A 73 -6.41 -7.97 -11.10
C SER A 73 -7.93 -8.19 -11.05
N MET A 74 -8.36 -9.43 -10.77
CA MET A 74 -9.78 -9.75 -10.68
C MET A 74 -10.50 -8.95 -9.59
N LEU A 75 -9.89 -8.74 -8.43
CA LEU A 75 -10.47 -7.89 -7.38
C LEU A 75 -10.62 -6.45 -7.85
N VAL A 76 -9.57 -5.87 -8.45
CA VAL A 76 -9.60 -4.49 -8.96
C VAL A 76 -10.65 -4.35 -10.07
N GLN A 77 -10.66 -5.26 -11.05
CA GLN A 77 -11.65 -5.26 -12.14
C GLN A 77 -13.08 -5.31 -11.58
N ARG A 78 -13.36 -6.23 -10.64
CA ARG A 78 -14.71 -6.34 -10.03
C ARG A 78 -15.11 -5.06 -9.29
N LYS A 79 -14.21 -4.46 -8.50
CA LYS A 79 -14.51 -3.25 -7.72
C LYS A 79 -14.63 -2.01 -8.62
N TYR A 80 -13.86 -1.92 -9.69
CA TYR A 80 -13.90 -0.82 -10.65
C TYR A 80 -15.09 -0.94 -11.60
N ALA A 81 -15.36 -2.15 -12.12
CA ALA A 81 -16.53 -2.41 -12.99
C ALA A 81 -17.85 -2.07 -12.27
N GLY A 82 -17.98 -2.42 -10.98
CA GLY A 82 -19.13 -2.04 -10.16
C GLY A 82 -19.33 -0.53 -9.99
N ARG A 83 -18.34 0.28 -10.41
CA ARG A 83 -18.37 1.75 -10.43
C ARG A 83 -18.37 2.33 -11.84
N GLY A 84 -18.48 1.49 -12.87
CA GLY A 84 -18.48 1.89 -14.29
C GLY A 84 -17.09 2.17 -14.87
N TYR A 85 -16.00 1.80 -14.19
CA TYR A 85 -14.64 2.00 -14.68
C TYR A 85 -14.06 0.74 -15.30
N LYS A 86 -13.29 0.90 -16.38
CA LYS A 86 -12.44 -0.17 -16.92
C LYS A 86 -11.09 -0.09 -16.19
N ALA A 87 -10.69 -1.17 -15.53
CA ALA A 87 -9.36 -1.28 -14.96
C ALA A 87 -8.45 -2.02 -15.96
N ASN A 88 -7.28 -1.46 -16.24
CA ASN A 88 -6.25 -2.17 -16.98
C ASN A 88 -5.62 -3.23 -16.09
N ASP A 89 -5.17 -4.33 -16.70
CA ASP A 89 -4.47 -5.40 -16.00
C ASP A 89 -3.21 -4.91 -15.30
N PHE A 90 -2.82 -5.66 -14.25
CA PHE A 90 -1.54 -5.42 -13.61
C PHE A 90 -0.42 -5.79 -14.57
N GLN A 91 0.36 -4.81 -14.98
CA GLN A 91 1.60 -5.05 -15.70
C GLN A 91 2.71 -5.35 -14.68
N LYS A 92 3.43 -6.44 -14.89
CA LYS A 92 4.66 -6.71 -14.14
C LYS A 92 5.72 -5.72 -14.62
N ALA A 93 6.09 -4.80 -13.75
CA ALA A 93 7.14 -3.85 -14.00
C ALA A 93 7.95 -3.71 -12.69
N PRO A 94 9.27 -3.72 -12.73
CA PRO A 94 10.12 -3.68 -11.54
C PRO A 94 9.89 -2.42 -10.70
N GLU A 95 9.42 -1.35 -11.32
CA GLU A 95 9.06 -0.09 -10.67
C GLU A 95 7.70 -0.11 -9.97
N ARG A 96 6.96 -1.23 -10.04
CA ARG A 96 5.61 -1.37 -9.44
C ARG A 96 5.56 -2.48 -8.43
N ILE A 97 5.33 -2.10 -7.19
CA ILE A 97 5.19 -3.02 -6.05
C ILE A 97 3.71 -3.17 -5.73
N THR A 98 3.14 -4.32 -6.05
CA THR A 98 1.73 -4.60 -5.73
C THR A 98 1.63 -5.40 -4.44
N LEU A 99 0.98 -4.81 -3.44
CA LEU A 99 0.60 -5.43 -2.18
C LEU A 99 -0.77 -6.07 -2.30
N MET A 100 -0.95 -7.22 -1.66
CA MET A 100 -2.18 -7.98 -1.66
C MET A 100 -2.50 -8.44 -0.24
N ALA A 101 -3.67 -8.05 0.26
CA ALA A 101 -4.24 -8.61 1.48
C ALA A 101 -5.11 -9.81 1.14
N SER A 102 -4.93 -10.92 1.86
CA SER A 102 -5.70 -12.15 1.67
C SER A 102 -6.19 -12.71 2.99
N GLN A 103 -7.36 -13.33 2.97
CA GLN A 103 -8.00 -14.02 4.08
C GLN A 103 -8.58 -15.32 3.54
N ASN A 104 -8.24 -16.45 4.17
CA ASN A 104 -8.65 -17.78 3.69
C ASN A 104 -8.39 -17.94 2.18
N ASP A 105 -7.19 -17.60 1.73
CA ASP A 105 -6.72 -17.61 0.33
C ASP A 105 -7.52 -16.73 -0.65
N LYS A 106 -8.53 -16.01 -0.18
CA LYS A 106 -9.27 -15.03 -0.98
C LYS A 106 -8.61 -13.66 -0.87
N VAL A 107 -8.38 -13.01 -2.01
CA VAL A 107 -7.90 -11.62 -2.06
C VAL A 107 -9.01 -10.67 -1.62
N ILE A 108 -8.75 -9.92 -0.57
CA ILE A 108 -9.68 -8.96 0.05
C ILE A 108 -9.21 -7.51 -0.06
N GLY A 109 -7.95 -7.28 -0.43
CA GLY A 109 -7.41 -5.94 -0.62
C GLY A 109 -6.21 -5.92 -1.54
N THR A 110 -6.03 -4.81 -2.27
CA THR A 110 -4.86 -4.56 -3.11
C THR A 110 -4.46 -3.09 -3.01
N LEU A 111 -3.16 -2.82 -3.18
CA LEU A 111 -2.58 -1.49 -3.34
C LEU A 111 -1.31 -1.63 -4.16
N THR A 112 -1.09 -0.76 -5.15
CA THR A 112 0.15 -0.73 -5.93
C THR A 112 0.89 0.56 -5.66
N LEU A 113 2.16 0.44 -5.25
CA LEU A 113 3.13 1.52 -5.16
C LEU A 113 3.90 1.58 -6.47
N GLY A 114 3.83 2.70 -7.18
CA GLY A 114 4.64 3.04 -8.34
C GLY A 114 5.83 3.88 -7.91
N LEU A 115 7.04 3.42 -8.24
CA LEU A 115 8.28 4.14 -7.97
C LEU A 115 8.61 5.05 -9.15
N ASP A 116 9.09 6.26 -8.87
CA ASP A 116 9.53 7.18 -9.92
C ASP A 116 10.84 6.67 -10.56
N THR A 117 10.80 6.54 -11.86
CA THR A 117 11.91 6.06 -12.70
C THR A 117 12.00 6.93 -13.96
N PRO A 118 13.00 6.74 -14.81
CA PRO A 118 13.06 7.43 -16.12
C PRO A 118 11.82 7.20 -17.01
N HIS A 119 11.02 6.16 -16.74
CA HIS A 119 9.74 5.91 -17.43
C HIS A 119 8.59 6.75 -16.90
N GLY A 120 8.81 7.46 -15.78
CA GLY A 120 7.82 8.31 -15.13
C GLY A 120 6.76 7.55 -14.33
N LEU A 121 5.79 8.31 -13.83
CA LEU A 121 4.64 7.84 -13.05
C LEU A 121 3.37 7.85 -13.93
N LEU A 122 2.37 7.02 -13.61
CA LEU A 122 1.11 7.00 -14.36
C LEU A 122 0.35 8.32 -14.27
N VAL A 123 0.43 9.01 -13.14
CA VAL A 123 -0.23 10.30 -12.95
C VAL A 123 0.28 11.36 -13.93
N GLU A 124 1.47 11.18 -14.52
CA GLU A 124 2.04 12.14 -15.47
C GLU A 124 1.28 12.24 -16.79
N GLU A 125 0.46 11.24 -17.13
CA GLU A 125 -0.42 11.36 -18.28
C GLU A 125 -1.35 12.59 -18.18
N LEU A 126 -1.71 12.99 -16.96
CA LEU A 126 -2.55 14.16 -16.70
C LEU A 126 -1.79 15.29 -15.99
N TYR A 127 -0.85 14.98 -15.09
CA TYR A 127 -0.30 15.90 -14.11
C TYR A 127 1.22 16.03 -14.21
N LYS A 128 1.76 15.92 -15.43
CA LYS A 128 3.22 15.97 -15.65
C LYS A 128 3.87 17.25 -15.09
N GLN A 129 3.24 18.40 -15.27
CA GLN A 129 3.78 19.68 -14.80
C GLN A 129 3.89 19.72 -13.27
N GLU A 130 2.89 19.20 -12.58
CA GLU A 130 2.86 19.12 -11.12
C GLU A 130 3.96 18.18 -10.60
N ILE A 131 4.17 17.04 -11.24
CA ILE A 131 5.22 16.09 -10.87
C ILE A 131 6.61 16.67 -11.17
N ASP A 132 6.80 17.28 -12.32
CA ASP A 132 8.07 17.92 -12.68
C ASP A 132 8.42 19.06 -11.70
N ALA A 133 7.43 19.81 -11.22
CA ALA A 133 7.64 20.84 -10.21
C ALA A 133 8.14 20.26 -8.87
N LEU A 134 7.62 19.12 -8.44
CA LEU A 134 8.12 18.41 -7.24
C LEU A 134 9.57 17.95 -7.45
N ARG A 135 9.89 17.35 -8.61
CA ARG A 135 11.27 16.92 -8.94
C ARG A 135 12.24 18.08 -8.96
N GLN A 136 11.85 19.22 -9.56
CA GLN A 136 12.66 20.44 -9.59
C GLN A 136 12.90 21.01 -8.18
N ALA A 137 11.95 20.84 -7.27
CA ALA A 137 12.11 21.19 -5.86
C ALA A 137 12.94 20.15 -5.06
N GLY A 138 13.57 19.17 -5.74
CA GLY A 138 14.38 18.14 -5.11
C GLY A 138 13.58 17.06 -4.38
N ARG A 139 12.27 16.99 -4.61
CA ARG A 139 11.40 16.00 -3.99
C ARG A 139 11.49 14.66 -4.73
N LYS A 140 11.46 13.56 -3.98
CA LYS A 140 11.36 12.20 -4.51
C LYS A 140 9.92 11.74 -4.42
N VAL A 141 9.28 11.52 -5.56
CA VAL A 141 7.84 11.28 -5.65
C VAL A 141 7.58 9.81 -5.96
N CYS A 142 6.61 9.19 -5.29
CA CYS A 142 6.03 7.92 -5.68
C CYS A 142 4.51 8.04 -5.80
N GLU A 143 3.85 7.09 -6.45
CA GLU A 143 2.41 7.09 -6.63
C GLU A 143 1.75 5.86 -6.00
N LEU A 144 0.51 6.00 -5.53
CA LEU A 144 -0.32 4.87 -5.14
C LEU A 144 -1.47 4.71 -6.12
N THR A 145 -1.64 3.50 -6.60
CA THR A 145 -2.65 3.15 -7.59
C THR A 145 -3.36 1.84 -7.22
N LYS A 146 -4.42 1.52 -7.93
CA LYS A 146 -5.11 0.22 -7.86
C LYS A 146 -5.52 -0.19 -6.44
N LEU A 147 -5.90 0.80 -5.61
CA LEU A 147 -6.51 0.51 -4.32
C LEU A 147 -7.88 -0.11 -4.54
N ALA A 148 -8.06 -1.32 -4.03
CA ALA A 148 -9.34 -1.99 -3.96
C ALA A 148 -9.41 -2.78 -2.65
N VAL A 149 -10.51 -2.65 -1.89
CA VAL A 149 -10.74 -3.42 -0.65
C VAL A 149 -12.16 -3.97 -0.67
N ASP A 150 -12.30 -5.22 -0.27
CA ASP A 150 -13.60 -5.84 -0.05
C ASP A 150 -14.18 -5.34 1.28
N GLN A 151 -15.38 -4.71 1.22
CA GLN A 151 -15.94 -3.96 2.36
C GLN A 151 -16.58 -4.86 3.42
N THR A 152 -16.52 -6.17 3.28
CA THR A 152 -17.26 -7.09 4.12
C THR A 152 -16.73 -7.26 5.54
N HIS A 153 -15.42 -6.95 5.81
CA HIS A 153 -14.81 -7.18 7.12
C HIS A 153 -13.61 -6.24 7.36
N GLY A 154 -13.54 -5.60 8.52
CA GLY A 154 -12.33 -4.95 9.03
C GLY A 154 -11.58 -3.97 8.11
N SER A 155 -12.31 -3.26 7.22
CA SER A 155 -11.72 -2.49 6.12
C SER A 155 -10.69 -1.44 6.55
N LYS A 156 -10.79 -0.88 7.77
CA LYS A 156 -9.82 0.09 8.29
C LYS A 156 -8.46 -0.54 8.56
N HIS A 157 -8.40 -1.73 9.18
CA HIS A 157 -7.15 -2.44 9.44
C HIS A 157 -6.46 -2.86 8.14
N ILE A 158 -7.24 -3.38 7.17
CA ILE A 158 -6.70 -3.76 5.86
C ILE A 158 -6.12 -2.53 5.14
N LEU A 159 -6.87 -1.43 5.10
CA LEU A 159 -6.43 -0.18 4.48
C LEU A 159 -5.17 0.35 5.16
N ALA A 160 -5.20 0.49 6.49
CA ALA A 160 -4.08 0.98 7.28
C ALA A 160 -2.82 0.15 7.06
N SER A 161 -2.94 -1.18 7.08
CA SER A 161 -1.81 -2.08 6.86
C SER A 161 -1.25 -2.00 5.44
N LEU A 162 -2.11 -1.91 4.42
CA LEU A 162 -1.66 -1.73 3.03
C LEU A 162 -0.92 -0.40 2.85
N PHE A 163 -1.46 0.69 3.39
CA PHE A 163 -0.82 2.01 3.31
C PHE A 163 0.49 2.04 4.09
N HIS A 164 0.53 1.44 5.29
CA HIS A 164 1.76 1.45 6.09
C HIS A 164 2.87 0.61 5.45
N ILE A 165 2.56 -0.55 4.88
CA ILE A 165 3.57 -1.34 4.16
C ILE A 165 4.03 -0.61 2.89
N ALA A 166 3.14 0.06 2.15
CA ALA A 166 3.54 0.91 1.03
C ALA A 166 4.47 2.06 1.48
N TYR A 167 4.18 2.68 2.64
CA TYR A 167 5.05 3.67 3.26
C TYR A 167 6.43 3.08 3.63
N ILE A 168 6.50 1.88 4.21
CA ILE A 168 7.78 1.22 4.52
C ILE A 168 8.60 1.06 3.23
N TYR A 169 8.01 0.54 2.15
CA TYR A 169 8.71 0.40 0.87
C TYR A 169 9.14 1.74 0.26
N GLY A 170 8.26 2.73 0.25
CA GLY A 170 8.53 4.02 -0.36
C GLY A 170 9.45 4.90 0.51
N ARG A 171 9.05 5.16 1.75
CA ARG A 171 9.74 6.09 2.65
C ARG A 171 10.96 5.46 3.32
N VAL A 172 10.74 4.37 4.05
CA VAL A 172 11.79 3.80 4.91
C VAL A 172 12.90 3.16 4.10
N MET A 173 12.55 2.42 3.04
CA MET A 173 13.54 1.68 2.25
C MET A 173 14.13 2.49 1.08
N GLN A 174 13.35 3.37 0.46
CA GLN A 174 13.75 4.07 -0.76
C GLN A 174 13.95 5.58 -0.58
N GLY A 175 13.52 6.14 0.55
CA GLY A 175 13.69 7.56 0.88
C GLY A 175 12.84 8.51 0.05
N TYR A 176 11.67 8.07 -0.43
CA TYR A 176 10.70 8.96 -1.06
C TYR A 176 10.21 10.00 -0.06
N THR A 177 9.93 11.21 -0.55
CA THR A 177 9.51 12.34 0.27
C THR A 177 8.03 12.65 0.12
N ASP A 178 7.44 12.23 -0.99
CA ASP A 178 6.05 12.53 -1.35
C ASP A 178 5.37 11.34 -1.99
N VAL A 179 4.10 11.18 -1.66
CA VAL A 179 3.18 10.28 -2.33
C VAL A 179 2.11 11.09 -3.04
N VAL A 180 1.84 10.74 -4.28
CA VAL A 180 0.73 11.30 -5.05
C VAL A 180 -0.29 10.23 -5.40
N ILE A 181 -1.55 10.65 -5.53
CA ILE A 181 -2.64 9.79 -6.00
C ILE A 181 -3.52 10.56 -6.99
N GLU A 182 -3.90 9.90 -8.07
CA GLU A 182 -4.93 10.36 -8.98
C GLU A 182 -6.26 9.66 -8.60
N VAL A 183 -7.25 10.44 -8.20
CA VAL A 183 -8.52 9.89 -7.70
C VAL A 183 -9.72 10.63 -8.29
N ASN A 184 -10.85 9.93 -8.39
CA ASN A 184 -12.09 10.62 -8.71
C ASN A 184 -12.43 11.62 -7.59
N PRO A 185 -12.89 12.87 -7.89
CA PRO A 185 -13.18 13.92 -6.91
C PRO A 185 -14.07 13.47 -5.76
N ARG A 186 -15.03 12.58 -6.00
CA ARG A 186 -15.93 12.03 -4.96
C ARG A 186 -15.19 11.27 -3.84
N HIS A 187 -13.96 10.81 -4.11
CA HIS A 187 -13.15 10.08 -3.14
C HIS A 187 -12.09 10.97 -2.45
N ALA A 188 -11.85 12.19 -2.95
CA ALA A 188 -10.83 13.09 -2.42
C ALA A 188 -11.00 13.36 -0.92
N ALA A 189 -12.24 13.60 -0.46
CA ALA A 189 -12.54 13.84 0.95
C ALA A 189 -12.15 12.67 1.86
N PHE A 190 -12.22 11.43 1.37
CA PHE A 190 -11.76 10.24 2.10
C PHE A 190 -10.25 10.32 2.36
N TYR A 191 -9.43 10.49 1.32
CA TYR A 191 -7.97 10.52 1.44
C TYR A 191 -7.48 11.68 2.29
N LYS A 192 -8.08 12.85 2.12
CA LYS A 192 -7.78 14.05 2.93
C LYS A 192 -8.04 13.79 4.41
N ARG A 193 -9.21 13.28 4.75
CA ARG A 193 -9.60 13.03 6.14
C ARG A 193 -8.88 11.86 6.78
N MET A 194 -8.67 10.77 6.02
CA MET A 194 -8.16 9.52 6.57
C MET A 194 -6.63 9.45 6.62
N LEU A 195 -5.94 10.19 5.76
CA LEU A 195 -4.48 10.10 5.59
C LEU A 195 -3.77 11.47 5.55
N GLY A 196 -4.52 12.57 5.46
CA GLY A 196 -3.92 13.92 5.42
C GLY A 196 -3.46 14.37 4.03
N PHE A 197 -3.94 13.74 2.96
CA PHE A 197 -3.67 14.23 1.61
C PHE A 197 -4.20 15.67 1.43
N THR A 198 -3.53 16.43 0.58
CA THR A 198 -3.91 17.78 0.19
C THR A 198 -4.17 17.87 -1.31
N ASP A 199 -4.96 18.86 -1.75
CA ASP A 199 -5.13 19.12 -3.18
C ASP A 199 -3.81 19.57 -3.79
N PHE A 200 -3.47 19.04 -4.97
CA PHE A 200 -2.23 19.37 -5.65
C PHE A 200 -2.41 19.66 -7.14
N GLY A 201 -3.34 19.03 -7.83
CA GLY A 201 -3.68 19.31 -9.22
C GLY A 201 -5.19 19.45 -9.44
N ALA A 202 -5.56 20.37 -10.33
CA ALA A 202 -6.95 20.67 -10.67
C ALA A 202 -7.65 19.46 -11.30
N GLU A 203 -8.98 19.46 -11.29
CA GLU A 203 -9.78 18.43 -11.94
C GLU A 203 -9.51 18.38 -13.44
N ARG A 204 -9.26 17.17 -13.95
CA ARG A 204 -9.05 16.85 -15.36
C ARG A 204 -9.80 15.55 -15.71
N ILE A 205 -10.03 15.30 -16.99
CA ILE A 205 -10.63 14.04 -17.44
C ILE A 205 -9.54 13.00 -17.65
N CYS A 206 -9.60 11.93 -16.86
CA CYS A 206 -8.71 10.78 -17.03
C CYS A 206 -9.21 9.93 -18.20
N THR A 207 -8.44 9.90 -19.29
CA THR A 207 -8.81 9.18 -20.53
C THR A 207 -8.79 7.66 -20.35
N ARG A 208 -7.94 7.14 -19.43
CA ARG A 208 -7.85 5.70 -19.14
C ARG A 208 -9.16 5.09 -18.63
N VAL A 209 -9.93 5.88 -17.89
CA VAL A 209 -11.20 5.44 -17.27
C VAL A 209 -12.40 6.29 -17.69
N ASN A 210 -12.16 7.30 -18.54
CA ASN A 210 -13.15 8.27 -19.01
C ASN A 210 -13.97 8.88 -17.86
N ALA A 211 -13.28 9.40 -16.85
CA ALA A 211 -13.90 9.95 -15.65
C ALA A 211 -13.09 11.14 -15.10
N PRO A 212 -13.73 12.06 -14.36
CA PRO A 212 -13.03 13.15 -13.72
C PRO A 212 -12.04 12.62 -12.66
N ALA A 213 -10.87 13.26 -12.60
CA ALA A 213 -9.80 12.96 -11.66
C ALA A 213 -9.22 14.25 -11.09
N VAL A 214 -8.75 14.19 -9.84
CA VAL A 214 -7.95 15.22 -9.18
C VAL A 214 -6.66 14.58 -8.71
N LEU A 215 -5.58 15.38 -8.67
CA LEU A 215 -4.33 14.97 -8.07
C LEU A 215 -4.29 15.41 -6.61
N LEU A 216 -4.01 14.46 -5.73
CA LEU A 216 -3.74 14.72 -4.31
C LEU A 216 -2.29 14.37 -4.00
N ARG A 217 -1.70 15.09 -3.03
CA ARG A 217 -0.34 14.92 -2.53
C ARG A 217 -0.33 14.68 -1.03
N LEU A 218 0.57 13.82 -0.57
CA LEU A 218 0.85 13.59 0.85
C LEU A 218 2.36 13.67 1.08
N GLU A 219 2.78 14.58 1.96
CA GLU A 219 4.16 14.68 2.39
C GLU A 219 4.47 13.57 3.41
N LEU A 220 5.52 12.80 3.16
CA LEU A 220 5.83 11.65 4.00
C LEU A 220 6.42 12.04 5.35
N ASP A 221 6.98 13.25 5.50
CA ASP A 221 7.36 13.81 6.80
C ASP A 221 6.14 13.98 7.73
N TYR A 222 4.98 14.32 7.17
CA TYR A 222 3.73 14.33 7.94
C TYR A 222 3.33 12.91 8.38
N VAL A 223 3.48 11.93 7.50
CA VAL A 223 3.18 10.51 7.83
C VAL A 223 4.09 10.01 8.94
N ASP A 224 5.40 10.35 8.90
CA ASP A 224 6.38 10.03 9.94
C ASP A 224 5.88 10.50 11.32
N GLN A 225 5.43 11.76 11.40
CA GLN A 225 4.89 12.35 12.62
C GLN A 225 3.60 11.65 13.10
N GLN A 226 2.70 11.35 12.18
CA GLN A 226 1.44 10.69 12.53
C GLN A 226 1.66 9.25 13.03
N ILE A 227 2.59 8.50 12.44
CA ILE A 227 2.94 7.15 12.91
C ILE A 227 3.54 7.21 14.31
N GLU A 228 4.44 8.15 14.58
CA GLU A 228 5.03 8.34 15.90
C GLU A 228 3.96 8.66 16.96
N LEU A 229 3.02 9.53 16.63
CA LEU A 229 1.97 9.97 17.55
C LEU A 229 0.88 8.93 17.76
N LEU A 230 0.45 8.23 16.72
CA LEU A 230 -0.80 7.46 16.69
C LEU A 230 -0.62 5.98 16.36
N GLY A 231 0.51 5.57 15.78
CA GLY A 231 0.74 4.19 15.33
C GLY A 231 0.55 3.17 16.46
N GLY A 232 -0.29 2.15 16.21
CA GLY A 232 -0.59 1.10 17.18
C GLY A 232 -1.53 1.51 18.33
N LYS A 233 -2.11 2.71 18.29
CA LYS A 233 -2.92 3.27 19.39
C LYS A 233 -4.42 3.25 19.12
N THR A 234 -4.94 2.19 18.52
CA THR A 234 -6.37 2.06 18.17
C THR A 234 -7.33 2.28 19.35
N GLU A 235 -6.96 1.81 20.54
CA GLU A 235 -7.80 1.95 21.74
C GLU A 235 -7.58 3.27 22.49
N SER A 236 -6.42 3.92 22.28
CA SER A 236 -5.99 5.08 23.05
C SER A 236 -6.27 6.42 22.35
N ALA A 237 -6.88 6.41 21.16
CA ALA A 237 -7.19 7.62 20.39
C ALA A 237 -8.71 7.78 20.17
N PRO A 238 -9.52 7.95 21.24
CA PRO A 238 -10.95 8.11 21.09
C PRO A 238 -11.26 9.40 20.34
N GLY A 239 -12.10 9.30 19.29
CA GLY A 239 -12.48 10.44 18.45
C GLY A 239 -11.56 10.70 17.26
N GLU A 240 -10.40 10.06 17.17
CA GLU A 240 -9.54 10.12 15.98
C GLU A 240 -10.22 9.43 14.78
N ARG A 241 -10.28 10.14 13.66
CA ARG A 241 -10.98 9.67 12.45
C ARG A 241 -10.03 9.19 11.36
N SER A 242 -8.73 9.44 11.50
CA SER A 242 -7.72 9.00 10.52
C SER A 242 -7.48 7.49 10.59
N LEU A 243 -6.67 6.98 9.66
CA LEU A 243 -6.20 5.60 9.66
C LEU A 243 -4.97 5.38 10.55
N TYR A 244 -4.30 6.45 11.01
CA TYR A 244 -3.02 6.33 11.71
C TYR A 244 -3.04 5.53 13.00
N PRO A 245 -4.11 5.54 13.84
CA PRO A 245 -4.18 4.65 15.00
C PRO A 245 -4.14 3.15 14.63
N TYR A 246 -4.57 2.80 13.42
CA TYR A 246 -4.56 1.44 12.88
C TYR A 246 -3.27 1.07 12.15
N PHE A 247 -2.33 2.00 12.00
CA PHE A 247 -0.99 1.73 11.50
C PHE A 247 -0.22 0.91 12.55
N PHE A 248 0.79 0.18 12.11
CA PHE A 248 1.68 -0.54 13.01
C PHE A 248 2.38 0.44 13.97
N SER A 249 2.69 -0.04 15.18
CA SER A 249 3.55 0.71 16.08
C SER A 249 4.95 0.87 15.48
N LYS A 250 5.74 1.81 16.00
CA LYS A 250 7.12 2.02 15.53
C LYS A 250 7.98 0.76 15.72
N THR A 251 7.76 0.03 16.79
CA THR A 251 8.45 -1.26 17.05
C THR A 251 8.09 -2.30 16.00
N ASP A 252 6.81 -2.41 15.65
CA ASP A 252 6.35 -3.35 14.63
C ASP A 252 6.86 -2.96 13.25
N GLU A 253 6.87 -1.66 12.92
CA GLU A 253 7.43 -1.12 11.67
C GLU A 253 8.90 -1.56 11.49
N ILE A 254 9.72 -1.43 12.54
CA ILE A 254 11.12 -1.88 12.50
C ILE A 254 11.20 -3.38 12.24
N GLY A 255 10.39 -4.19 12.92
CA GLY A 255 10.34 -5.64 12.72
C GLY A 255 9.91 -6.03 11.31
N ILE A 256 8.91 -5.34 10.74
CA ILE A 256 8.45 -5.55 9.36
C ILE A 256 9.55 -5.16 8.38
N THR A 257 10.16 -3.99 8.57
CA THR A 257 11.24 -3.49 7.71
C THR A 257 12.40 -4.49 7.67
N ASN A 258 12.84 -5.00 8.81
CA ASN A 258 13.91 -6.00 8.89
C ASN A 258 13.55 -7.28 8.13
N ARG A 259 12.33 -7.80 8.26
CA ARG A 259 11.88 -8.98 7.50
C ARG A 259 11.86 -8.74 6.00
N VAL A 260 11.37 -7.59 5.57
CA VAL A 260 11.31 -7.23 4.14
C VAL A 260 12.72 -7.06 3.56
N THR A 261 13.66 -6.53 4.34
CA THR A 261 15.03 -6.24 3.87
C THR A 261 15.91 -7.49 3.90
N HIS A 262 15.81 -8.33 4.90
CA HIS A 262 16.73 -9.45 5.14
C HIS A 262 16.12 -10.83 4.87
N GLY A 263 14.81 -10.94 4.67
CA GLY A 263 14.13 -12.21 4.34
C GLY A 263 14.10 -13.23 5.49
N THR A 264 14.18 -12.77 6.75
CA THR A 264 14.13 -13.63 7.96
C THR A 264 12.75 -13.65 8.58
#